data_6b32a13bfd8ae207e96e6d8846f923b2
#
_entry.id   6b32a13bfd8ae207e96e6d8846f923b2
#
_cell.length_a   1.000
_cell.length_b   1.000
_cell.length_c   1.000
_cell.angle_alpha   90.00
_cell.angle_beta   90.00
_cell.angle_gamma   90.00
#
_symmetry.space_group_name_H-M   'P 1'
#
loop_
_entity.id
_entity.type
_entity.pdbx_description
1 polymer ?
#
loop_
_entity_poly.entity_id
_entity_poly.type
_entity_poly.pdbx_seq_one_letter_code
_entity_poly.pdbx_strand_id
1 'polypeptide(L)'
;MLRIATGVRAARLWSALVGLASLLALGGQASAQTEQQDVVNAAETTFSNFMRDPDMTWLQRHLSSAKAVLIAPQVVKAGWILGGSGGRAVLFARNEQTGRWEGPAFYNLATASVGFQAGIAVSETVTLVTTEKGLNSLLATSAKLGGDASIAAGPVGAGANADITTDFVAFSRSKGIYGGVNLDGTVISVADGWNHAYYGRPVLPTDILLTAHAHNPQADRLAEALSRAASTNTSMR
;
A
#
# COMPACT_ATOMS: atom_id res chain seq x y z
N MET A 1 -2.12 4.91 -71.73
CA MET A 1 -2.78 4.12 -70.65
C MET A 1 -1.71 3.69 -69.63
N LEU A 2 -1.46 4.51 -68.58
CA LEU A 2 -0.65 4.05 -67.46
C LEU A 2 -0.88 5.02 -66.28
N ARG A 3 -1.84 4.79 -65.42
CA ARG A 3 -2.00 5.39 -64.08
C ARG A 3 -3.13 4.68 -63.40
N ILE A 4 -2.88 3.71 -62.56
CA ILE A 4 -3.63 3.27 -61.38
C ILE A 4 -2.86 2.08 -60.79
N ALA A 5 -1.78 2.31 -60.01
CA ALA A 5 -1.18 1.25 -59.19
C ALA A 5 -0.47 1.75 -57.88
N THR A 6 -0.54 3.06 -57.60
CA THR A 6 0.19 3.62 -56.43
C THR A 6 -0.65 3.83 -55.17
N GLY A 7 -1.98 3.80 -55.28
CA GLY A 7 -2.86 4.09 -54.11
C GLY A 7 -3.05 2.93 -53.12
N VAL A 8 -2.97 1.68 -53.58
CA VAL A 8 -3.31 0.48 -52.74
C VAL A 8 -2.19 0.08 -51.81
N ARG A 9 -0.94 0.40 -52.13
CA ARG A 9 0.23 0.06 -51.28
C ARG A 9 0.37 1.00 -50.08
N ALA A 10 0.04 2.28 -50.23
CA ALA A 10 0.10 3.24 -49.13
C ALA A 10 -1.00 2.97 -48.06
N ALA A 11 -2.20 2.62 -48.45
CA ALA A 11 -3.29 2.33 -47.52
C ALA A 11 -3.01 1.06 -46.65
N ARG A 12 -2.30 0.06 -47.21
CA ARG A 12 -1.92 -1.16 -46.46
C ARG A 12 -0.81 -0.92 -45.45
N LEU A 13 0.09 0.03 -45.70
CA LEU A 13 1.15 0.39 -44.76
C LEU A 13 0.61 1.21 -43.59
N TRP A 14 -0.37 2.06 -43.81
CA TRP A 14 -1.01 2.82 -42.73
C TRP A 14 -1.84 1.94 -41.79
N SER A 15 -2.58 0.96 -42.31
CA SER A 15 -3.33 0.02 -41.49
C SER A 15 -2.41 -0.90 -40.64
N ALA A 16 -1.23 -1.27 -41.14
CA ALA A 16 -0.25 -2.05 -40.37
C ALA A 16 0.42 -1.23 -39.26
N LEU A 17 0.67 0.06 -39.47
CA LEU A 17 1.22 0.96 -38.45
C LEU A 17 0.23 1.26 -37.33
N VAL A 18 -1.05 1.45 -37.64
CA VAL A 18 -2.09 1.66 -36.65
C VAL A 18 -2.33 0.39 -35.82
N GLY A 19 -2.30 -0.79 -36.45
CA GLY A 19 -2.41 -2.08 -35.75
C GLY A 19 -1.24 -2.34 -34.79
N LEU A 20 -0.02 -1.99 -35.18
CA LEU A 20 1.16 -2.17 -34.33
C LEU A 20 1.20 -1.19 -33.14
N ALA A 21 0.76 0.06 -33.34
CA ALA A 21 0.62 1.03 -32.25
C ALA A 21 -0.44 0.62 -31.21
N SER A 22 -1.55 0.02 -31.66
CA SER A 22 -2.61 -0.50 -30.78
C SER A 22 -2.15 -1.70 -29.95
N LEU A 23 -1.33 -2.61 -30.49
CA LEU A 23 -0.77 -3.74 -29.75
C LEU A 23 0.25 -3.30 -28.68
N LEU A 24 1.04 -2.26 -28.97
CA LEU A 24 2.00 -1.72 -27.99
C LEU A 24 1.31 -1.01 -26.81
N ALA A 25 0.18 -0.34 -27.06
CA ALA A 25 -0.61 0.31 -26.02
C ALA A 25 -1.27 -0.72 -25.07
N LEU A 26 -1.76 -1.85 -25.57
CA LEU A 26 -2.34 -2.92 -24.78
C LEU A 26 -1.30 -3.66 -23.92
N GLY A 27 -0.08 -3.86 -24.43
CA GLY A 27 1.00 -4.50 -23.70
C GLY A 27 1.49 -3.69 -22.50
N GLY A 28 1.51 -2.37 -22.61
CA GLY A 28 1.92 -1.48 -21.51
C GLY A 28 0.93 -1.45 -20.35
N GLN A 29 -0.36 -1.52 -20.60
CA GLN A 29 -1.38 -1.52 -19.55
C GLN A 29 -1.42 -2.84 -18.77
N ALA A 30 -1.25 -3.98 -19.44
CA ALA A 30 -1.20 -5.29 -18.80
C ALA A 30 0.02 -5.42 -17.87
N SER A 31 1.19 -4.89 -18.26
CA SER A 31 2.40 -4.90 -17.42
C SER A 31 2.25 -4.02 -16.17
N ALA A 32 1.66 -2.84 -16.32
CA ALA A 32 1.44 -1.93 -15.18
C ALA A 32 0.48 -2.54 -14.15
N GLN A 33 -0.61 -3.16 -14.58
CA GLN A 33 -1.57 -3.82 -13.68
C GLN A 33 -0.94 -5.02 -12.95
N THR A 34 0.05 -5.69 -13.54
CA THR A 34 0.79 -6.77 -12.91
C THR A 34 1.64 -6.27 -11.75
N GLU A 35 2.33 -5.14 -11.90
CA GLU A 35 3.15 -4.56 -10.83
C GLU A 35 2.32 -4.16 -9.59
N GLN A 36 1.15 -3.56 -9.77
CA GLN A 36 0.25 -3.24 -8.67
C GLN A 36 -0.24 -4.50 -7.97
N GLN A 37 -0.63 -5.51 -8.74
CA GLN A 37 -1.07 -6.78 -8.18
C GLN A 37 0.04 -7.50 -7.42
N ASP A 38 1.27 -7.43 -7.88
CA ASP A 38 2.42 -8.00 -7.17
C ASP A 38 2.61 -7.34 -5.79
N VAL A 39 2.42 -6.02 -5.69
CA VAL A 39 2.45 -5.33 -4.39
C VAL A 39 1.29 -5.76 -3.49
N VAL A 40 0.08 -5.95 -4.02
CA VAL A 40 -1.07 -6.46 -3.24
C VAL A 40 -0.80 -7.88 -2.74
N ASN A 41 -0.29 -8.78 -3.58
CA ASN A 41 0.06 -10.15 -3.20
C ASN A 41 1.18 -10.19 -2.13
N ALA A 42 2.19 -9.33 -2.29
CA ALA A 42 3.25 -9.20 -1.30
C ALA A 42 2.71 -8.62 0.04
N ALA A 43 1.77 -7.67 -0.02
CA ALA A 43 1.11 -7.13 1.17
C ALA A 43 0.26 -8.18 1.89
N GLU A 44 -0.44 -9.06 1.17
CA GLU A 44 -1.17 -10.20 1.75
C GLU A 44 -0.21 -11.13 2.50
N THR A 45 0.93 -11.43 1.88
CA THR A 45 1.97 -12.28 2.50
C THR A 45 2.54 -11.63 3.75
N THR A 46 2.92 -10.36 3.67
CA THR A 46 3.41 -9.57 4.81
C THR A 46 2.39 -9.56 5.95
N PHE A 47 1.14 -9.18 5.66
CA PHE A 47 0.07 -9.16 6.66
C PHE A 47 -0.12 -10.53 7.33
N SER A 48 -0.18 -11.59 6.53
CA SER A 48 -0.33 -12.96 7.03
C SER A 48 0.82 -13.38 7.94
N ASN A 49 2.05 -12.97 7.63
CA ASN A 49 3.22 -13.23 8.45
C ASN A 49 3.10 -12.54 9.82
N PHE A 50 2.73 -11.26 9.84
CA PHE A 50 2.54 -10.50 11.08
C PHE A 50 1.38 -11.05 11.93
N MET A 51 0.31 -11.53 11.29
CA MET A 51 -0.84 -12.12 12.01
C MET A 51 -0.56 -13.50 12.60
N ARG A 52 0.44 -14.23 12.12
CA ARG A 52 0.83 -15.54 12.65
C ARG A 52 1.92 -15.46 13.73
N ASP A 53 2.56 -14.31 13.84
CA ASP A 53 3.70 -14.14 14.72
C ASP A 53 3.26 -13.91 16.17
N PRO A 54 3.72 -14.73 17.13
CA PRO A 54 3.36 -14.59 18.54
C PRO A 54 3.88 -13.30 19.18
N ASP A 55 4.90 -12.67 18.59
CA ASP A 55 5.43 -11.40 19.09
C ASP A 55 4.56 -10.19 18.68
N MET A 56 3.60 -10.37 17.76
CA MET A 56 2.70 -9.33 17.26
C MET A 56 1.35 -9.28 17.98
N THR A 57 1.27 -9.75 19.21
CA THR A 57 0.02 -9.82 20.00
C THR A 57 -0.70 -8.49 20.13
N TRP A 58 0.02 -7.39 20.25
CA TRP A 58 -0.61 -6.07 20.32
C TRP A 58 -1.29 -5.70 19.01
N LEU A 59 -0.60 -5.85 17.88
CA LEU A 59 -1.14 -5.64 16.52
C LEU A 59 -2.40 -6.49 16.32
N GLN A 60 -2.32 -7.77 16.63
CA GLN A 60 -3.42 -8.73 16.47
C GLN A 60 -4.65 -8.28 17.25
N ARG A 61 -4.50 -7.95 18.55
CA ARG A 61 -5.60 -7.52 19.42
C ARG A 61 -6.26 -6.20 18.98
N HIS A 62 -5.49 -5.27 18.43
CA HIS A 62 -5.99 -3.92 18.09
C HIS A 62 -6.45 -3.78 16.65
N LEU A 63 -6.26 -4.80 15.80
CA LEU A 63 -6.70 -4.77 14.42
C LEU A 63 -8.21 -4.50 14.28
N SER A 64 -9.03 -5.11 15.15
CA SER A 64 -10.50 -4.96 15.12
C SER A 64 -10.98 -3.55 15.45
N SER A 65 -10.19 -2.73 16.13
CA SER A 65 -10.49 -1.35 16.46
C SER A 65 -9.82 -0.32 15.54
N ALA A 66 -8.94 -0.78 14.64
CA ALA A 66 -8.26 0.10 13.71
C ALA A 66 -9.23 0.65 12.65
N LYS A 67 -9.04 1.94 12.29
CA LYS A 67 -9.78 2.62 11.22
C LYS A 67 -9.28 2.20 9.84
N ALA A 68 -7.97 1.98 9.73
CA ALA A 68 -7.33 1.50 8.51
C ALA A 68 -6.03 0.75 8.81
N VAL A 69 -5.53 0.02 7.80
CA VAL A 69 -4.24 -0.67 7.85
C VAL A 69 -3.44 -0.30 6.61
N LEU A 70 -2.24 0.25 6.83
CA LEU A 70 -1.26 0.54 5.78
C LEU A 70 -0.20 -0.56 5.80
N ILE A 71 -0.03 -1.25 4.68
CA ILE A 71 0.92 -2.36 4.54
C ILE A 71 1.95 -2.00 3.49
N ALA A 72 3.22 -1.93 3.89
CA ALA A 72 4.35 -1.76 2.99
C ALA A 72 5.16 -3.04 2.96
N PRO A 73 5.01 -3.89 1.93
CA PRO A 73 5.69 -5.18 1.86
C PRO A 73 7.19 -5.04 1.65
N GLN A 74 7.63 -3.89 1.15
CA GLN A 74 9.03 -3.63 0.94
C GLN A 74 9.33 -2.14 1.15
N VAL A 75 10.10 -1.84 2.18
CA VAL A 75 10.70 -0.53 2.41
C VAL A 75 12.21 -0.67 2.32
N VAL A 76 12.81 -0.07 1.31
CA VAL A 76 14.25 -0.09 1.09
C VAL A 76 14.86 1.15 1.75
N LYS A 77 15.78 0.93 2.65
CA LYS A 77 16.60 1.96 3.29
C LYS A 77 18.03 1.88 2.76
N ALA A 78 18.54 2.99 2.28
CA ALA A 78 19.93 3.09 1.85
C ALA A 78 20.55 4.40 2.34
N GLY A 79 21.81 4.38 2.73
CA GLY A 79 22.51 5.57 3.14
C GLY A 79 23.93 5.31 3.63
N TRP A 80 24.65 6.42 3.80
CA TRP A 80 25.94 6.45 4.47
C TRP A 80 25.91 7.53 5.58
N ILE A 81 26.19 8.80 5.24
CA ILE A 81 26.05 9.96 6.17
C ILE A 81 24.67 10.56 5.99
N LEU A 82 24.22 10.67 4.75
CA LEU A 82 22.85 10.99 4.36
C LEU A 82 22.22 9.73 3.80
N GLY A 83 21.02 9.47 4.20
CA GLY A 83 20.27 8.30 3.76
C GLY A 83 18.82 8.62 3.51
N GLY A 84 18.14 7.66 2.93
CA GLY A 84 16.70 7.71 2.74
C GLY A 84 16.12 6.31 2.74
N SER A 85 14.83 6.25 2.91
CA SER A 85 14.07 5.04 2.67
C SER A 85 12.87 5.34 1.79
N GLY A 86 12.45 4.34 1.03
CA GLY A 86 11.29 4.46 0.17
C GLY A 86 10.65 3.11 -0.08
N GLY A 87 9.38 3.13 -0.45
CA GLY A 87 8.63 1.92 -0.76
C GLY A 87 7.23 2.23 -1.26
N ARG A 88 6.56 1.17 -1.68
CA ARG A 88 5.13 1.18 -2.00
C ARG A 88 4.34 0.59 -0.85
N ALA A 89 3.16 1.15 -0.61
CA ALA A 89 2.24 0.63 0.37
C ALA A 89 0.82 0.56 -0.19
N VAL A 90 0.03 -0.33 0.39
CA VAL A 90 -1.41 -0.42 0.17
C VAL A 90 -2.14 -0.08 1.45
N LEU A 91 -3.19 0.73 1.33
CA LEU A 91 -4.07 1.10 2.42
C LEU A 91 -5.43 0.45 2.24
N PHE A 92 -5.92 -0.18 3.29
CA PHE A 92 -7.29 -0.63 3.43
C PHE A 92 -7.94 0.11 4.60
N ALA A 93 -9.11 0.69 4.38
CA ALA A 93 -9.90 1.32 5.43
C ALA A 93 -11.05 0.42 5.84
N ARG A 94 -11.40 0.46 7.12
CA ARG A 94 -12.53 -0.31 7.65
C ARG A 94 -13.81 0.52 7.55
N ASN A 95 -14.79 0.00 6.86
CA ASN A 95 -16.12 0.55 6.85
C ASN A 95 -16.79 0.24 8.20
N GLU A 96 -17.06 1.26 9.01
CA GLU A 96 -17.60 1.08 10.36
C GLU A 96 -19.02 0.53 10.39
N GLN A 97 -19.81 0.77 9.33
CA GLN A 97 -21.21 0.30 9.26
C GLN A 97 -21.29 -1.17 8.92
N THR A 98 -20.42 -1.65 8.03
CA THR A 98 -20.44 -3.02 7.52
C THR A 98 -19.37 -3.92 8.13
N GLY A 99 -18.34 -3.33 8.75
CA GLY A 99 -17.14 -4.02 9.24
C GLY A 99 -16.20 -4.52 8.13
N ARG A 100 -16.52 -4.25 6.85
CA ARG A 100 -15.72 -4.66 5.70
C ARG A 100 -14.48 -3.77 5.53
N TRP A 101 -13.44 -4.35 4.94
CA TRP A 101 -12.23 -3.62 4.59
C TRP A 101 -12.29 -3.25 3.11
N GLU A 102 -12.22 -1.96 2.83
CA GLU A 102 -12.26 -1.39 1.47
C GLU A 102 -10.87 -0.94 1.05
N GLY A 103 -10.49 -1.24 -0.19
CA GLY A 103 -9.15 -0.97 -0.73
C GLY A 103 -8.79 -1.89 -1.91
N PRO A 104 -7.53 -1.84 -2.35
CA PRO A 104 -6.42 -1.04 -1.86
C PRO A 104 -6.32 0.35 -2.48
N ALA A 105 -6.00 1.36 -1.70
CA ALA A 105 -5.44 2.57 -2.24
C ALA A 105 -3.90 2.51 -2.16
N PHE A 106 -3.20 2.86 -3.25
CA PHE A 106 -1.75 2.80 -3.33
C PHE A 106 -1.11 4.10 -2.89
N TYR A 107 -0.01 3.98 -2.14
CA TYR A 107 0.76 5.09 -1.60
C TYR A 107 2.26 4.90 -1.83
N ASN A 108 2.96 6.04 -1.90
CA ASN A 108 4.43 6.09 -1.83
C ASN A 108 4.84 6.45 -0.41
N LEU A 109 5.87 5.80 0.10
CA LEU A 109 6.55 6.17 1.33
C LEU A 109 7.92 6.72 0.96
N ALA A 110 8.30 7.85 1.56
CA ALA A 110 9.63 8.43 1.41
C ALA A 110 10.08 9.04 2.74
N THR A 111 11.28 8.70 3.18
CA THR A 111 11.89 9.27 4.39
C THR A 111 13.29 9.73 4.06
N ALA A 112 13.65 10.93 4.48
CA ALA A 112 15.03 11.40 4.52
C ALA A 112 15.59 11.14 5.92
N SER A 113 16.80 10.61 6.02
CA SER A 113 17.46 10.36 7.28
C SER A 113 18.91 10.86 7.26
N VAL A 114 19.38 11.36 8.41
CA VAL A 114 20.77 11.75 8.64
C VAL A 114 21.31 10.83 9.74
N GLY A 115 22.44 10.17 9.47
CA GLY A 115 23.06 9.29 10.48
C GLY A 115 24.15 8.41 9.89
N PHE A 116 25.12 8.04 10.74
CA PHE A 116 26.24 7.17 10.38
C PHE A 116 25.79 5.70 10.31
N GLN A 117 25.05 5.33 9.29
CA GLN A 117 24.69 3.93 9.03
C GLN A 117 24.91 3.63 7.54
N ALA A 118 26.12 3.17 7.21
CA ALA A 118 26.42 2.67 5.88
C ALA A 118 25.71 1.32 5.66
N GLY A 119 24.91 1.23 4.60
CA GLY A 119 24.31 -0.04 4.22
C GLY A 119 22.98 0.08 3.50
N ILE A 120 22.48 -1.08 3.08
CA ILE A 120 21.15 -1.26 2.51
C ILE A 120 20.40 -2.21 3.42
N ALA A 121 19.20 -1.83 3.83
CA ALA A 121 18.28 -2.68 4.57
C ALA A 121 16.92 -2.71 3.87
N VAL A 122 16.28 -3.87 3.92
CA VAL A 122 14.92 -4.06 3.42
C VAL A 122 14.06 -4.50 4.60
N SER A 123 12.91 -3.86 4.77
CA SER A 123 11.95 -4.17 5.82
C SER A 123 10.54 -4.27 5.27
N GLU A 124 9.72 -5.05 5.95
CA GLU A 124 8.27 -5.09 5.79
C GLU A 124 7.64 -4.29 6.93
N THR A 125 6.56 -3.60 6.67
CA THR A 125 5.88 -2.77 7.68
C THR A 125 4.36 -2.95 7.61
N VAL A 126 3.74 -3.12 8.78
CA VAL A 126 2.29 -3.05 8.97
C VAL A 126 2.02 -1.92 9.95
N THR A 127 1.21 -0.96 9.56
CA THR A 127 0.87 0.21 10.38
C THR A 127 -0.64 0.26 10.59
N LEU A 128 -1.09 0.24 11.84
CA LEU A 128 -2.47 0.50 12.19
C LEU A 128 -2.73 2.00 12.22
N VAL A 129 -3.82 2.42 11.60
CA VAL A 129 -4.40 3.75 11.72
C VAL A 129 -5.46 3.68 12.81
N THR A 130 -5.24 4.34 13.94
CA THR A 130 -6.05 4.15 15.15
C THR A 130 -7.13 5.23 15.32
N THR A 131 -6.96 6.37 14.65
CA THR A 131 -7.88 7.52 14.78
C THR A 131 -8.43 7.98 13.43
N GLU A 132 -9.58 8.65 13.48
CA GLU A 132 -10.15 9.34 12.31
C GLU A 132 -9.21 10.43 11.77
N LYS A 133 -8.49 11.13 12.66
CA LYS A 133 -7.49 12.13 12.25
C LYS A 133 -6.40 11.47 11.40
N GLY A 134 -5.88 10.30 11.82
CA GLY A 134 -4.91 9.53 11.07
C GLY A 134 -5.46 9.10 9.71
N LEU A 135 -6.67 8.57 9.65
CA LEU A 135 -7.30 8.19 8.38
C LEU A 135 -7.45 9.41 7.46
N ASN A 136 -8.03 10.51 7.96
CA ASN A 136 -8.24 11.71 7.17
C ASN A 136 -6.94 12.32 6.64
N SER A 137 -5.82 12.20 7.39
CA SER A 137 -4.52 12.65 6.90
C SER A 137 -4.04 11.86 5.68
N LEU A 138 -4.37 10.57 5.58
CA LEU A 138 -4.04 9.73 4.43
C LEU A 138 -4.97 9.95 3.22
N LEU A 139 -6.18 10.48 3.44
CA LEU A 139 -7.08 10.84 2.33
C LEU A 139 -6.64 12.13 1.62
N ALA A 140 -5.78 12.94 2.24
CA ALA A 140 -5.14 14.07 1.59
C ALA A 140 -4.06 13.62 0.60
N THR A 141 -3.61 14.52 -0.27
CA THR A 141 -2.59 14.22 -1.29
C THR A 141 -1.29 13.68 -0.68
N SER A 142 -0.91 14.19 0.50
CA SER A 142 0.24 13.71 1.27
C SER A 142 0.07 13.99 2.76
N ALA A 143 0.68 13.15 3.59
CA ALA A 143 0.78 13.32 5.04
C ALA A 143 2.22 13.10 5.49
N LYS A 144 2.69 13.89 6.47
CA LYS A 144 3.99 13.73 7.11
C LYS A 144 3.80 13.15 8.50
N LEU A 145 4.30 11.95 8.73
CA LEU A 145 4.26 11.30 10.03
C LEU A 145 5.18 12.01 11.02
N GLY A 146 4.72 12.17 12.27
CA GLY A 146 5.42 12.97 13.30
C GLY A 146 5.20 14.47 13.16
N GLY A 147 4.57 14.93 12.06
CA GLY A 147 4.19 16.34 11.83
C GLY A 147 2.67 16.51 11.79
N ASP A 148 2.05 16.03 10.70
CA ASP A 148 0.61 16.17 10.47
C ASP A 148 -0.21 15.20 11.34
N ALA A 149 0.36 14.03 11.61
CA ALA A 149 -0.23 12.99 12.43
C ALA A 149 0.82 12.30 13.30
N SER A 150 0.44 11.94 14.51
CA SER A 150 1.31 11.29 15.50
C SER A 150 1.54 9.81 15.15
N ILE A 151 2.78 9.33 15.38
CA ILE A 151 3.15 7.94 15.14
C ILE A 151 3.96 7.38 16.30
N ALA A 152 3.74 6.11 16.61
CA ALA A 152 4.53 5.35 17.56
C ALA A 152 4.98 4.02 16.95
N ALA A 153 6.12 3.53 17.42
CA ALA A 153 6.50 2.14 17.21
C ALA A 153 5.60 1.22 18.05
N GLY A 154 5.05 0.21 17.41
CA GLY A 154 4.22 -0.77 18.09
C GLY A 154 5.05 -1.64 19.03
N PRO A 155 4.50 -2.04 20.18
CA PRO A 155 5.19 -2.93 21.11
C PRO A 155 5.30 -4.34 20.53
N VAL A 156 6.48 -4.94 20.62
CA VAL A 156 6.82 -6.27 20.14
C VAL A 156 7.12 -7.19 21.32
N GLY A 157 6.68 -8.42 21.23
CA GLY A 157 6.87 -9.44 22.25
C GLY A 157 5.55 -10.06 22.71
N ALA A 158 5.62 -11.32 23.14
CA ALA A 158 4.46 -12.05 23.64
C ALA A 158 3.90 -11.36 24.90
N GLY A 159 2.62 -11.00 24.89
CA GLY A 159 1.97 -10.32 26.00
C GLY A 159 2.25 -8.81 26.11
N ALA A 160 2.84 -8.19 25.11
CA ALA A 160 3.03 -6.74 25.08
C ALA A 160 1.71 -6.00 25.33
N ASN A 161 1.69 -5.17 26.39
CA ASN A 161 0.59 -4.32 26.77
C ASN A 161 1.10 -2.88 26.87
N ALA A 162 0.56 -1.99 26.05
CA ALA A 162 0.80 -0.56 26.15
C ALA A 162 -0.46 0.18 25.70
N ASP A 163 -0.85 1.17 26.47
CA ASP A 163 -1.86 2.14 26.00
C ASP A 163 -1.17 3.14 25.08
N ILE A 164 -1.41 2.99 23.79
CA ILE A 164 -0.83 3.85 22.75
C ILE A 164 -1.93 4.75 22.23
N THR A 165 -1.79 6.04 22.49
CA THR A 165 -2.73 7.08 22.05
C THR A 165 -2.07 7.92 20.95
N THR A 166 -1.88 7.33 19.77
CA THR A 166 -1.30 7.98 18.59
C THR A 166 -2.17 7.70 17.37
N ASP A 167 -2.03 8.53 16.33
CA ASP A 167 -2.80 8.33 15.09
C ASP A 167 -2.35 7.09 14.31
N PHE A 168 -1.06 6.72 14.45
CA PHE A 168 -0.47 5.56 13.78
C PHE A 168 0.37 4.71 14.74
N VAL A 169 0.27 3.39 14.62
CA VAL A 169 1.12 2.44 15.34
C VAL A 169 1.77 1.51 14.31
N ALA A 170 3.10 1.61 14.18
CA ALA A 170 3.87 0.92 13.16
C ALA A 170 4.64 -0.27 13.71
N PHE A 171 4.54 -1.40 13.02
CA PHE A 171 5.29 -2.62 13.26
C PHE A 171 6.15 -2.92 12.05
N SER A 172 7.41 -3.30 12.27
CA SER A 172 8.33 -3.60 11.17
C SER A 172 9.14 -4.85 11.44
N ARG A 173 9.47 -5.53 10.36
CA ARG A 173 10.37 -6.67 10.35
C ARG A 173 11.47 -6.45 9.32
N SER A 174 12.72 -6.58 9.74
CA SER A 174 13.89 -6.52 8.87
C SER A 174 14.69 -7.82 9.01
N LYS A 175 14.95 -8.54 7.91
CA LYS A 175 15.69 -9.82 7.90
C LYS A 175 15.21 -10.84 8.96
N GLY A 176 13.90 -10.93 9.21
CA GLY A 176 13.33 -11.85 10.20
C GLY A 176 13.43 -11.38 11.65
N ILE A 177 13.98 -10.21 11.90
CA ILE A 177 14.04 -9.59 13.24
C ILE A 177 12.96 -8.50 13.31
N TYR A 178 12.06 -8.60 14.27
CA TYR A 178 11.07 -7.57 14.56
C TYR A 178 11.69 -6.46 15.40
N GLY A 179 11.30 -5.22 15.10
CA GLY A 179 11.76 -4.06 15.83
C GLY A 179 10.78 -2.91 15.70
N GLY A 180 10.84 -1.97 16.62
CA GLY A 180 10.20 -0.67 16.47
C GLY A 180 10.92 0.11 15.38
N VAL A 181 10.18 0.52 14.35
CA VAL A 181 10.70 1.42 13.32
C VAL A 181 10.26 2.82 13.66
N ASN A 182 11.22 3.72 13.73
CA ASN A 182 10.90 5.14 13.73
C ASN A 182 10.56 5.56 12.30
N LEU A 183 9.28 5.85 12.06
CA LEU A 183 8.77 6.41 10.82
C LEU A 183 8.56 7.92 10.90
N ASP A 184 9.06 8.58 11.95
CA ASP A 184 9.01 10.03 12.06
C ASP A 184 9.70 10.69 10.86
N GLY A 185 9.06 11.70 10.31
CA GLY A 185 9.54 12.38 9.11
C GLY A 185 9.25 11.64 7.80
N THR A 186 8.60 10.46 7.86
CA THR A 186 8.13 9.79 6.65
C THR A 186 7.00 10.57 6.00
N VAL A 187 7.15 10.87 4.73
CA VAL A 187 6.08 11.41 3.89
C VAL A 187 5.37 10.24 3.22
N ILE A 188 4.07 10.17 3.42
CA ILE A 188 3.17 9.24 2.74
C ILE A 188 2.39 10.06 1.72
N SER A 189 2.45 9.71 0.45
CA SER A 189 1.75 10.41 -0.63
C SER A 189 0.94 9.44 -1.48
N VAL A 190 -0.20 9.90 -1.97
CA VAL A 190 -1.05 9.11 -2.87
C VAL A 190 -0.29 8.77 -4.15
N ALA A 191 -0.39 7.54 -4.59
CA ALA A 191 0.21 7.06 -5.83
C ALA A 191 -0.86 7.06 -6.95
N ASP A 192 -1.29 8.25 -7.39
CA ASP A 192 -2.41 8.43 -8.32
C ASP A 192 -2.28 7.60 -9.60
N GLY A 193 -1.08 7.58 -10.20
CA GLY A 193 -0.82 6.77 -11.40
C GLY A 193 -0.99 5.27 -11.16
N TRP A 194 -0.68 4.79 -9.96
CA TRP A 194 -0.86 3.39 -9.58
C TRP A 194 -2.33 3.08 -9.30
N ASN A 195 -3.05 3.96 -8.61
CA ASN A 195 -4.48 3.84 -8.41
C ASN A 195 -5.22 3.81 -9.75
N HIS A 196 -4.89 4.74 -10.67
CA HIS A 196 -5.46 4.77 -12.01
C HIS A 196 -5.19 3.46 -12.78
N ALA A 197 -3.94 2.97 -12.78
CA ALA A 197 -3.58 1.75 -13.49
C ALA A 197 -4.30 0.52 -12.93
N TYR A 198 -4.44 0.42 -11.61
CA TYR A 198 -5.07 -0.71 -10.94
C TYR A 198 -6.58 -0.77 -11.13
N TYR A 199 -7.25 0.38 -11.13
CA TYR A 199 -8.71 0.48 -11.30
C TYR A 199 -9.15 0.74 -12.75
N GLY A 200 -8.21 0.97 -13.68
CA GLY A 200 -8.49 1.25 -15.09
C GLY A 200 -9.14 2.62 -15.35
N ARG A 201 -9.22 3.48 -14.34
CA ARG A 201 -9.80 4.82 -14.40
C ARG A 201 -9.23 5.72 -13.29
N PRO A 202 -9.26 7.06 -13.45
CA PRO A 202 -8.93 7.97 -12.37
C PRO A 202 -9.86 7.74 -11.17
N VAL A 203 -9.25 7.54 -9.98
CA VAL A 203 -9.96 7.33 -8.72
C VAL A 203 -9.23 8.04 -7.59
N LEU A 204 -9.97 8.62 -6.66
CA LEU A 204 -9.43 9.21 -5.44
C LEU A 204 -9.39 8.16 -4.30
N PRO A 205 -8.52 8.33 -3.30
CA PRO A 205 -8.54 7.49 -2.11
C PRO A 205 -9.92 7.42 -1.44
N THR A 206 -10.68 8.49 -1.45
CA THR A 206 -12.06 8.54 -0.92
C THR A 206 -13.01 7.63 -1.67
N ASP A 207 -12.86 7.52 -3.02
CA ASP A 207 -13.69 6.66 -3.86
C ASP A 207 -13.42 5.17 -3.59
N ILE A 208 -12.16 4.86 -3.25
CA ILE A 208 -11.70 3.50 -2.96
C ILE A 208 -12.07 3.10 -1.53
N LEU A 209 -11.71 3.95 -0.56
CA LEU A 209 -11.67 3.59 0.86
C LEU A 209 -12.97 3.88 1.62
N LEU A 210 -13.73 4.91 1.22
CA LEU A 210 -14.90 5.35 1.98
C LEU A 210 -16.21 5.02 1.28
N THR A 211 -16.29 5.22 -0.04
CA THR A 211 -17.54 5.04 -0.78
C THR A 211 -17.64 3.71 -1.50
N ALA A 212 -16.54 2.95 -1.56
CA ALA A 212 -16.42 1.69 -2.29
C ALA A 212 -16.87 1.78 -3.77
N HIS A 213 -16.76 2.98 -4.37
CA HIS A 213 -17.10 3.20 -5.78
C HIS A 213 -16.03 2.61 -6.72
N ALA A 214 -14.86 2.26 -6.19
CA ALA A 214 -13.80 1.59 -6.94
C ALA A 214 -13.46 0.28 -6.23
N HIS A 215 -13.74 -0.83 -6.92
CA HIS A 215 -13.47 -2.18 -6.44
C HIS A 215 -12.69 -2.96 -7.50
N ASN A 216 -11.72 -3.77 -7.06
CA ASN A 216 -10.99 -4.69 -7.90
C ASN A 216 -10.96 -6.08 -7.22
N PRO A 217 -11.59 -7.10 -7.81
CA PRO A 217 -11.68 -8.44 -7.21
C PRO A 217 -10.32 -9.08 -6.90
N GLN A 218 -9.24 -8.62 -7.54
CA GLN A 218 -7.90 -9.14 -7.28
C GLN A 218 -7.38 -8.79 -5.88
N ALA A 219 -8.03 -7.83 -5.17
CA ALA A 219 -7.72 -7.46 -3.79
C ALA A 219 -8.55 -8.20 -2.73
N ASP A 220 -9.58 -8.93 -3.14
CA ASP A 220 -10.54 -9.56 -2.22
C ASP A 220 -9.86 -10.50 -1.21
N ARG A 221 -8.83 -11.22 -1.62
CA ARG A 221 -8.08 -12.13 -0.74
C ARG A 221 -7.48 -11.40 0.46
N LEU A 222 -6.87 -10.24 0.24
CA LEU A 222 -6.30 -9.42 1.32
C LEU A 222 -7.41 -8.78 2.17
N ALA A 223 -8.47 -8.25 1.57
CA ALA A 223 -9.63 -7.69 2.28
C ALA A 223 -10.30 -8.75 3.19
N GLU A 224 -10.47 -9.98 2.69
CA GLU A 224 -10.97 -11.10 3.49
C GLU A 224 -10.00 -11.52 4.59
N ALA A 225 -8.69 -11.52 4.33
CA ALA A 225 -7.69 -11.84 5.36
C ALA A 225 -7.74 -10.83 6.51
N LEU A 226 -7.86 -9.53 6.19
CA LEU A 226 -8.07 -8.46 7.17
C LEU A 226 -9.36 -8.67 7.97
N SER A 227 -10.46 -8.99 7.28
CA SER A 227 -11.77 -9.20 7.90
C SER A 227 -11.76 -10.42 8.85
N ARG A 228 -11.17 -11.54 8.42
CA ARG A 228 -11.03 -12.74 9.27
C ARG A 228 -10.19 -12.46 10.51
N ALA A 229 -9.04 -11.80 10.34
CA ALA A 229 -8.16 -11.48 11.46
C ALA A 229 -8.82 -10.52 12.46
N ALA A 230 -9.57 -9.53 11.99
CA ALA A 230 -10.29 -8.59 12.84
C ALA A 230 -11.44 -9.27 13.63
N SER A 231 -12.17 -10.21 13.01
CA SER A 231 -13.30 -10.90 13.67
C SER A 231 -12.86 -11.92 14.73
N THR A 232 -11.74 -12.62 14.51
CA THR A 232 -11.22 -13.60 15.46
C THR A 232 -10.89 -12.95 16.81
N ASN A 233 -10.42 -11.73 16.83
CA ASN A 233 -10.04 -11.02 18.04
C ASN A 233 -11.22 -10.37 18.78
N THR A 234 -12.36 -10.16 18.13
CA THR A 234 -13.59 -9.68 18.78
C THR A 234 -14.21 -10.77 19.68
N SER A 235 -14.01 -12.05 19.36
CA SER A 235 -14.56 -13.18 20.12
C SER A 235 -13.74 -13.56 21.37
N MET A 236 -12.54 -12.97 21.55
CA MET A 236 -11.66 -13.21 22.70
C MET A 236 -11.74 -12.14 23.80
N ARG A 237 -12.64 -11.16 23.64
CA ARG A 237 -12.99 -10.14 24.64
C ARG A 237 -14.30 -10.52 25.32
#